data_0169b1fa56f093280b202158f750a435
#
_entry.id   0169b1fa56f093280b202158f750a435
#
_cell.length_a   1.000
_cell.length_b   1.000
_cell.length_c   1.000
_cell.angle_alpha   90.00
_cell.angle_beta   90.00
_cell.angle_gamma   90.00
#
_symmetry.space_group_name_H-M   'P 1'
#
loop_
_entity.id
_entity.type
_entity.pdbx_description
1 polymer ?
#
loop_
_entity_poly.entity_id
_entity_poly.type
_entity_poly.pdbx_seq_one_letter_code
_entity_poly.pdbx_strand_id
1 'polypeptide(L)'
;MEKTMGLSAKRSLPHYANERFDRWFSKHAVAGVDDPGTSRMPAIHTAAAITDRGYKKRGRVILWDDTFVRYHEPHIGIAAVKVLEALGFEVALVKNRRCCGRPAFSQGNLDAAANVGKHNVGLLNEGDHSSAILFLEPSCWSMFVEDYRELKIDNAETVANRCFLFEKFVDDLLAEDPDALQFEDRPATIAIHAHCHAKSIMNPAFMKRLAERLPGRKATVLDTGCCGMACAFGALAEKYDLSVQVAAHLIEKIDNQLPGTEIIASGTSCRHQIADLIPQLRRTRPKHMAELLAEALL
;
A
#
# COMPACT_ATOMS: atom_id res chain seq x y z
N MET A 1 -16.79 0.32 -24.70
CA MET A 1 -16.45 -0.28 -23.40
C MET A 1 -17.68 -0.81 -22.67
N GLU A 2 -18.73 0.00 -22.45
CA GLU A 2 -19.92 -0.49 -21.72
C GLU A 2 -20.59 -1.70 -22.37
N LYS A 3 -20.84 -1.66 -23.68
CA LYS A 3 -21.52 -2.75 -24.42
C LYS A 3 -20.69 -4.04 -24.56
N THR A 4 -19.36 -3.97 -24.46
CA THR A 4 -18.47 -5.12 -24.73
C THR A 4 -17.80 -5.66 -23.50
N MET A 5 -17.54 -4.82 -22.51
CA MET A 5 -16.77 -5.17 -21.30
C MET A 5 -17.56 -4.90 -19.99
N GLY A 6 -18.75 -4.31 -20.07
CA GLY A 6 -19.56 -3.95 -18.91
C GLY A 6 -18.94 -2.85 -18.02
N LEU A 7 -17.88 -2.19 -18.48
CA LEU A 7 -17.20 -1.12 -17.71
C LEU A 7 -17.85 0.24 -18.00
N SER A 8 -18.09 1.02 -16.96
CA SER A 8 -18.66 2.37 -17.07
C SER A 8 -17.74 3.31 -17.85
N ALA A 9 -18.28 4.01 -18.84
CA ALA A 9 -17.57 5.07 -19.56
C ALA A 9 -17.32 6.32 -18.69
N LYS A 10 -17.97 6.42 -17.52
CA LYS A 10 -17.80 7.51 -16.56
C LYS A 10 -16.56 7.31 -15.67
N ARG A 11 -15.87 6.15 -15.76
CA ARG A 11 -14.68 5.84 -14.97
C ARG A 11 -13.39 6.04 -15.76
N SER A 12 -12.39 6.63 -15.10
CA SER A 12 -11.03 6.55 -15.57
C SER A 12 -10.49 5.13 -15.35
N LEU A 13 -9.78 4.59 -16.33
CA LEU A 13 -9.08 3.32 -16.17
C LEU A 13 -7.63 3.59 -15.69
N PRO A 14 -7.08 2.73 -14.83
CA PRO A 14 -5.69 2.84 -14.43
C PRO A 14 -4.77 2.76 -15.65
N HIS A 15 -3.88 3.74 -15.79
CA HIS A 15 -2.86 3.74 -16.83
C HIS A 15 -1.67 2.89 -16.41
N TYR A 16 -1.07 2.16 -17.35
CA TYR A 16 0.19 1.50 -17.10
C TYR A 16 1.31 2.52 -16.98
N ALA A 17 2.17 2.33 -15.98
CA ALA A 17 3.35 3.15 -15.82
C ALA A 17 4.38 2.85 -16.94
N ASN A 18 5.16 3.86 -17.31
CA ASN A 18 6.24 3.71 -18.32
C ASN A 18 7.31 2.73 -17.85
N GLU A 19 7.59 2.71 -16.56
CA GLU A 19 8.49 1.75 -15.93
C GLU A 19 7.78 1.05 -14.78
N ARG A 20 7.84 -0.28 -14.75
CA ARG A 20 7.27 -1.09 -13.66
C ARG A 20 8.12 -0.96 -12.41
N PHE A 21 7.47 -0.99 -11.24
CA PHE A 21 8.16 -0.91 -9.95
C PHE A 21 9.23 -2.00 -9.77
N ASP A 22 8.94 -3.26 -10.10
CA ASP A 22 9.90 -4.36 -9.96
C ASP A 22 11.13 -4.22 -10.87
N ARG A 23 11.00 -3.57 -12.03
CA ARG A 23 12.15 -3.24 -12.90
C ARG A 23 12.97 -2.09 -12.32
N TRP A 24 12.32 -1.03 -11.85
CA TRP A 24 13.00 0.05 -11.14
C TRP A 24 13.76 -0.50 -9.92
N PHE A 25 13.09 -1.32 -9.11
CA PHE A 25 13.65 -1.92 -7.90
C PHE A 25 14.90 -2.78 -8.21
N SER A 26 14.86 -3.59 -9.28
CA SER A 26 16.02 -4.39 -9.68
C SER A 26 17.24 -3.55 -10.04
N LYS A 27 17.04 -2.39 -10.66
CA LYS A 27 18.14 -1.45 -10.98
C LYS A 27 18.65 -0.75 -9.72
N HIS A 28 17.75 -0.36 -8.85
CA HIS A 28 18.05 0.28 -7.57
C HIS A 28 18.86 -0.66 -6.66
N ALA A 29 18.47 -1.93 -6.60
CA ALA A 29 19.15 -2.96 -5.82
C ALA A 29 20.59 -3.22 -6.29
N VAL A 30 20.84 -3.21 -7.62
CA VAL A 30 22.16 -3.47 -8.19
C VAL A 30 23.11 -2.30 -8.01
N ALA A 31 22.60 -1.07 -7.99
CA ALA A 31 23.43 0.13 -7.81
C ALA A 31 24.06 0.25 -6.40
N GLY A 32 23.61 -0.56 -5.44
CA GLY A 32 24.10 -0.57 -4.05
C GLY A 32 25.00 -1.75 -3.69
N VAL A 33 25.35 -2.67 -4.61
CA VAL A 33 26.10 -3.89 -4.29
C VAL A 33 27.36 -4.00 -5.14
N ASP A 34 28.48 -3.58 -4.56
CA ASP A 34 29.81 -4.12 -4.87
C ASP A 34 30.17 -5.14 -3.77
N ASP A 35 29.70 -6.39 -3.89
CA ASP A 35 30.25 -7.52 -3.15
C ASP A 35 30.24 -8.79 -4.02
N PRO A 36 31.44 -9.30 -4.43
CA PRO A 36 31.58 -10.47 -5.29
C PRO A 36 31.57 -11.82 -4.56
N GLY A 37 30.87 -11.96 -3.43
CA GLY A 37 31.10 -13.11 -2.56
C GLY A 37 29.93 -13.88 -1.95
N THR A 38 28.69 -13.85 -2.46
CA THR A 38 27.65 -14.72 -1.88
C THR A 38 26.87 -15.54 -2.91
N SER A 39 27.17 -16.83 -2.89
CA SER A 39 26.53 -17.87 -3.69
C SER A 39 25.09 -18.14 -3.17
N ARG A 40 24.19 -18.25 -4.14
CA ARG A 40 22.89 -18.95 -4.09
C ARG A 40 21.97 -18.73 -2.88
N MET A 41 21.05 -17.75 -3.01
CA MET A 41 19.77 -17.83 -2.31
C MET A 41 18.61 -17.72 -3.32
N PRO A 42 17.52 -18.50 -3.15
CA PRO A 42 16.42 -18.56 -4.08
C PRO A 42 15.44 -17.40 -3.89
N ALA A 43 14.91 -16.90 -4.99
CA ALA A 43 13.66 -16.18 -5.16
C ALA A 43 13.48 -14.76 -4.57
N ILE A 44 14.43 -14.17 -3.86
CA ILE A 44 14.28 -12.82 -3.28
C ILE A 44 15.32 -11.87 -3.90
N HIS A 45 14.86 -10.70 -4.37
CA HIS A 45 15.75 -9.61 -4.79
C HIS A 45 16.00 -8.66 -3.63
N THR A 46 17.24 -8.40 -3.30
CA THR A 46 17.63 -7.47 -2.24
C THR A 46 18.17 -6.17 -2.82
N ALA A 47 17.76 -5.04 -2.26
CA ALA A 47 18.44 -3.78 -2.41
C ALA A 47 19.32 -3.56 -1.17
N ALA A 48 20.62 -3.45 -1.35
CA ALA A 48 21.50 -2.99 -0.29
C ALA A 48 21.73 -1.49 -0.49
N ALA A 49 20.94 -0.67 0.16
CA ALA A 49 21.28 0.74 0.28
C ALA A 49 22.41 0.86 1.29
N ILE A 50 23.60 1.09 0.82
CA ILE A 50 24.74 1.45 1.66
C ILE A 50 24.70 2.95 1.83
N THR A 51 24.40 3.40 3.00
CA THR A 51 24.70 4.77 3.37
C THR A 51 25.71 4.79 4.50
N ASP A 52 26.82 5.45 4.23
CA ASP A 52 27.90 5.79 5.15
C ASP A 52 27.47 6.88 6.17
N ARG A 53 26.18 6.89 6.56
CA ARG A 53 25.57 7.90 7.43
C ARG A 53 25.22 7.40 8.82
N GLY A 54 25.88 6.36 9.33
CA GLY A 54 25.72 5.95 10.75
C GLY A 54 24.36 5.38 11.14
N TYR A 55 23.51 4.98 10.18
CA TYR A 55 22.20 4.38 10.45
C TYR A 55 22.34 2.97 11.04
N LYS A 56 21.57 2.68 12.08
CA LYS A 56 21.44 1.32 12.63
C LYS A 56 20.90 0.40 11.53
N LYS A 57 21.62 -0.65 11.16
CA LYS A 57 21.07 -1.74 10.36
C LYS A 57 19.99 -2.44 11.17
N ARG A 58 18.73 -2.40 10.70
CA ARG A 58 17.56 -2.98 11.39
C ARG A 58 17.15 -4.37 10.84
N GLY A 59 17.93 -4.91 9.90
CA GLY A 59 17.62 -6.20 9.26
C GLY A 59 16.86 -6.04 7.96
N ARG A 60 16.16 -7.11 7.55
CA ARG A 60 15.44 -7.18 6.28
C ARG A 60 13.93 -7.08 6.48
N VAL A 61 13.25 -6.45 5.51
CA VAL A 61 11.79 -6.47 5.35
C VAL A 61 11.41 -6.87 3.93
N ILE A 62 10.28 -7.54 3.78
CA ILE A 62 9.72 -7.90 2.49
C ILE A 62 8.62 -6.88 2.16
N LEU A 63 8.76 -6.17 1.04
CA LEU A 63 7.70 -5.31 0.53
C LEU A 63 6.86 -6.09 -0.48
N TRP A 64 5.57 -6.26 -0.16
CA TRP A 64 4.62 -6.88 -1.08
C TRP A 64 4.20 -5.85 -2.12
N ASP A 65 4.81 -5.89 -3.28
CA ASP A 65 4.51 -5.02 -4.41
C ASP A 65 3.23 -5.49 -5.12
N ASP A 66 2.08 -5.08 -4.63
CA ASP A 66 0.80 -5.45 -5.22
C ASP A 66 0.70 -5.11 -6.72
N THR A 67 -0.41 -5.48 -7.37
CA THR A 67 -0.58 -5.29 -8.82
C THR A 67 -0.57 -3.82 -9.21
N PHE A 68 -1.17 -2.94 -8.40
CA PHE A 68 -1.22 -1.51 -8.72
C PHE A 68 0.13 -0.85 -8.55
N VAL A 69 0.82 -1.09 -7.44
CA VAL A 69 2.19 -0.61 -7.23
C VAL A 69 3.11 -1.10 -8.34
N ARG A 70 3.01 -2.38 -8.72
CA ARG A 70 3.91 -2.93 -9.74
C ARG A 70 3.72 -2.32 -11.12
N TYR A 71 2.47 -2.08 -11.55
CA TYR A 71 2.17 -1.78 -12.95
C TYR A 71 1.61 -0.38 -13.20
N HIS A 72 1.00 0.27 -12.20
CA HIS A 72 0.24 1.50 -12.36
C HIS A 72 0.75 2.66 -11.52
N GLU A 73 1.13 2.40 -10.27
CA GLU A 73 1.51 3.41 -9.28
C GLU A 73 2.91 3.13 -8.66
N PRO A 74 3.97 2.92 -9.49
CA PRO A 74 5.31 2.56 -8.99
C PRO A 74 5.91 3.61 -8.04
N HIS A 75 5.52 4.88 -8.15
CA HIS A 75 5.94 5.97 -7.28
C HIS A 75 5.60 5.71 -5.80
N ILE A 76 4.51 4.98 -5.51
CA ILE A 76 4.15 4.58 -4.13
C ILE A 76 5.15 3.56 -3.58
N GLY A 77 5.50 2.55 -4.40
CA GLY A 77 6.53 1.57 -4.02
C GLY A 77 7.90 2.21 -3.83
N ILE A 78 8.27 3.15 -4.72
CA ILE A 78 9.52 3.92 -4.63
C ILE A 78 9.55 4.75 -3.33
N ALA A 79 8.45 5.41 -2.99
CA ALA A 79 8.32 6.17 -1.76
C ALA A 79 8.47 5.27 -0.51
N ALA A 80 7.82 4.10 -0.52
CA ALA A 80 7.95 3.14 0.58
C ALA A 80 9.38 2.62 0.75
N VAL A 81 10.06 2.29 -0.35
CA VAL A 81 11.48 1.88 -0.32
C VAL A 81 12.35 2.97 0.30
N LYS A 82 12.21 4.22 -0.13
CA LYS A 82 12.97 5.36 0.43
C LYS A 82 12.79 5.48 1.95
N VAL A 83 11.57 5.36 2.45
CA VAL A 83 11.28 5.44 3.90
C VAL A 83 11.91 4.26 4.64
N LEU A 84 11.77 3.03 4.12
CA LEU A 84 12.30 1.83 4.77
C LEU A 84 13.84 1.82 4.79
N GLU A 85 14.49 2.27 3.71
CA GLU A 85 15.94 2.40 3.63
C GLU A 85 16.46 3.50 4.58
N ALA A 86 15.75 4.64 4.67
CA ALA A 86 16.05 5.68 5.64
C ALA A 86 15.92 5.19 7.09
N LEU A 87 15.01 4.25 7.36
CA LEU A 87 14.89 3.54 8.64
C LEU A 87 15.99 2.51 8.88
N GLY A 88 16.87 2.23 7.90
CA GLY A 88 17.96 1.27 8.00
C GLY A 88 17.60 -0.18 7.66
N PHE A 89 16.45 -0.40 6.98
CA PHE A 89 16.08 -1.74 6.52
C PHE A 89 16.65 -2.06 5.14
N GLU A 90 17.02 -3.31 4.94
CA GLU A 90 17.18 -3.91 3.62
C GLU A 90 15.80 -4.31 3.09
N VAL A 91 15.39 -3.73 1.96
CA VAL A 91 14.11 -4.04 1.35
C VAL A 91 14.26 -5.18 0.35
N ALA A 92 13.34 -6.14 0.38
CA ALA A 92 13.29 -7.27 -0.54
C ALA A 92 11.92 -7.38 -1.21
N LEU A 93 11.87 -7.87 -2.45
CA LEU A 93 10.63 -8.22 -3.15
C LEU A 93 10.52 -9.73 -3.36
N VAL A 94 9.27 -10.23 -3.36
CA VAL A 94 8.99 -11.65 -3.64
C VAL A 94 9.00 -11.89 -5.15
N LYS A 95 9.91 -12.73 -5.62
CA LYS A 95 9.92 -13.20 -7.01
C LYS A 95 8.72 -14.12 -7.26
N ASN A 96 8.19 -14.07 -8.50
CA ASN A 96 7.12 -14.93 -8.96
C ASN A 96 5.80 -14.86 -8.13
N ARG A 97 5.64 -13.82 -7.31
CA ARG A 97 4.37 -13.61 -6.60
C ARG A 97 3.22 -13.46 -7.59
N ARG A 98 2.04 -13.90 -7.22
CA ARG A 98 0.78 -13.68 -7.95
C ARG A 98 -0.02 -12.57 -7.28
N CYS A 99 -1.13 -12.14 -7.92
CA CYS A 99 -2.12 -11.29 -7.26
C CYS A 99 -2.55 -11.91 -5.92
N CYS A 100 -2.90 -11.08 -4.93
CA CYS A 100 -3.39 -11.58 -3.63
C CYS A 100 -4.72 -12.36 -3.73
N GLY A 101 -5.42 -12.30 -4.86
CA GLY A 101 -6.69 -12.99 -5.07
C GLY A 101 -7.92 -12.20 -4.60
N ARG A 102 -7.78 -11.00 -4.03
CA ARG A 102 -8.91 -10.17 -3.60
C ARG A 102 -10.01 -10.01 -4.66
N PRO A 103 -9.71 -9.73 -5.94
CA PRO A 103 -10.76 -9.62 -6.96
C PRO A 103 -11.58 -10.90 -7.14
N ALA A 104 -10.92 -12.06 -7.15
CA ALA A 104 -11.59 -13.36 -7.25
C ALA A 104 -12.43 -13.66 -6.01
N PHE A 105 -11.87 -13.44 -4.81
CA PHE A 105 -12.56 -13.63 -3.54
C PHE A 105 -13.83 -12.76 -3.47
N SER A 106 -13.73 -11.47 -3.81
CA SER A 106 -14.86 -10.53 -3.78
C SER A 106 -15.97 -10.87 -4.77
N GLN A 107 -15.67 -11.67 -5.81
CA GLN A 107 -16.64 -12.19 -6.78
C GLN A 107 -17.17 -13.59 -6.43
N GLY A 108 -16.79 -14.14 -5.29
CA GLY A 108 -17.17 -15.50 -4.86
C GLY A 108 -16.42 -16.63 -5.57
N ASN A 109 -15.40 -16.32 -6.40
CA ASN A 109 -14.54 -17.33 -7.02
C ASN A 109 -13.45 -17.77 -6.04
N LEU A 110 -13.89 -18.53 -5.01
CA LEU A 110 -13.06 -18.90 -3.87
C LEU A 110 -11.93 -19.88 -4.27
N ASP A 111 -12.18 -20.76 -5.23
CA ASP A 111 -11.15 -21.69 -5.72
C ASP A 111 -9.98 -20.95 -6.38
N ALA A 112 -10.27 -19.96 -7.23
CA ALA A 112 -9.25 -19.13 -7.84
C ALA A 112 -8.48 -18.32 -6.79
N ALA A 113 -9.19 -17.76 -5.79
CA ALA A 113 -8.57 -17.04 -4.67
C ALA A 113 -7.66 -17.96 -3.84
N ALA A 114 -8.14 -19.18 -3.52
CA ALA A 114 -7.37 -20.17 -2.77
C ALA A 114 -6.11 -20.63 -3.55
N ASN A 115 -6.21 -20.84 -4.86
CA ASN A 115 -5.07 -21.28 -5.68
C ASN A 115 -3.94 -20.23 -5.71
N VAL A 116 -4.27 -18.94 -5.86
CA VAL A 116 -3.24 -17.91 -5.82
C VAL A 116 -2.73 -17.68 -4.40
N GLY A 117 -3.58 -17.85 -3.39
CA GLY A 117 -3.21 -17.78 -1.98
C GLY A 117 -2.21 -18.86 -1.59
N LYS A 118 -2.48 -20.14 -1.94
CA LYS A 118 -1.55 -21.26 -1.72
C LYS A 118 -0.18 -21.00 -2.34
N HIS A 119 -0.16 -20.50 -3.56
CA HIS A 119 1.09 -20.15 -4.23
C HIS A 119 1.86 -19.06 -3.48
N ASN A 120 1.20 -17.96 -3.08
CA ASN A 120 1.83 -16.84 -2.42
C ASN A 120 2.31 -17.18 -1.00
N VAL A 121 1.49 -17.92 -0.24
CA VAL A 121 1.84 -18.40 1.10
C VAL A 121 3.04 -19.37 1.01
N GLY A 122 3.06 -20.27 0.01
CA GLY A 122 4.21 -21.15 -0.24
C GLY A 122 5.50 -20.36 -0.44
N LEU A 123 5.50 -19.36 -1.33
CA LEU A 123 6.67 -18.50 -1.58
C LEU A 123 7.16 -17.77 -0.32
N LEU A 124 6.25 -17.30 0.53
CA LEU A 124 6.58 -16.57 1.75
C LEU A 124 6.96 -17.47 2.93
N ASN A 125 6.63 -18.75 2.81
CA ASN A 125 7.00 -19.78 3.79
C ASN A 125 8.27 -20.57 3.37
N GLU A 126 8.86 -20.25 2.21
CA GLU A 126 10.15 -20.76 1.76
C GLU A 126 11.24 -19.74 2.09
N GLY A 127 12.18 -20.07 2.97
CA GLY A 127 13.36 -19.24 3.24
C GLY A 127 13.26 -18.42 4.52
N ASP A 128 13.33 -17.10 4.42
CA ASP A 128 13.37 -16.20 5.58
C ASP A 128 12.00 -16.12 6.30
N HIS A 129 11.95 -16.73 7.49
CA HIS A 129 10.75 -16.72 8.34
C HIS A 129 10.73 -15.58 9.36
N SER A 130 11.78 -14.75 9.43
CA SER A 130 11.92 -13.68 10.42
C SER A 130 11.52 -12.30 9.92
N SER A 131 11.64 -12.05 8.61
CA SER A 131 11.34 -10.75 8.02
C SER A 131 9.86 -10.40 8.08
N ALA A 132 9.55 -9.17 8.48
CA ALA A 132 8.21 -8.60 8.34
C ALA A 132 7.82 -8.46 6.86
N ILE A 133 6.55 -8.70 6.56
CA ILE A 133 5.97 -8.57 5.21
C ILE A 133 5.07 -7.33 5.21
N LEU A 134 5.44 -6.32 4.43
CA LEU A 134 4.80 -5.01 4.44
C LEU A 134 3.91 -4.83 3.22
N PHE A 135 2.70 -4.38 3.45
CA PHE A 135 1.68 -4.15 2.43
C PHE A 135 1.36 -2.67 2.30
N LEU A 136 1.33 -2.19 1.05
CA LEU A 136 0.89 -0.84 0.70
C LEU A 136 -0.62 -0.80 0.41
N GLU A 137 -1.18 -1.90 -0.07
CA GLU A 137 -2.62 -2.01 -0.37
C GLU A 137 -3.35 -2.75 0.75
N PRO A 138 -4.22 -2.07 1.52
CA PRO A 138 -4.91 -2.69 2.66
C PRO A 138 -5.81 -3.87 2.28
N SER A 139 -6.34 -3.90 1.06
CA SER A 139 -7.15 -5.04 0.60
C SER A 139 -6.30 -6.29 0.30
N CYS A 140 -5.03 -6.10 -0.08
CA CYS A 140 -4.08 -7.21 -0.16
C CYS A 140 -3.71 -7.70 1.24
N TRP A 141 -3.41 -6.78 2.17
CA TRP A 141 -3.08 -7.12 3.55
C TRP A 141 -4.19 -7.95 4.22
N SER A 142 -5.45 -7.52 4.10
CA SER A 142 -6.58 -8.25 4.70
C SER A 142 -6.73 -9.66 4.13
N MET A 143 -6.43 -9.88 2.84
CA MET A 143 -6.40 -11.25 2.28
C MET A 143 -5.43 -12.15 3.03
N PHE A 144 -4.23 -11.66 3.36
CA PHE A 144 -3.21 -12.46 4.05
C PHE A 144 -3.51 -12.67 5.53
N VAL A 145 -4.05 -11.65 6.22
CA VAL A 145 -4.26 -11.74 7.68
C VAL A 145 -5.59 -12.37 8.07
N GLU A 146 -6.60 -12.39 7.19
CA GLU A 146 -7.94 -12.95 7.46
C GLU A 146 -8.36 -14.00 6.42
N ASP A 147 -8.57 -13.58 5.16
CA ASP A 147 -9.30 -14.39 4.19
C ASP A 147 -8.58 -15.69 3.81
N TYR A 148 -7.24 -15.72 3.81
CA TYR A 148 -6.50 -16.96 3.55
C TYR A 148 -6.68 -18.02 4.65
N ARG A 149 -6.95 -17.61 5.89
CA ARG A 149 -7.32 -18.52 6.98
C ARG A 149 -8.71 -19.10 6.76
N GLU A 150 -9.68 -18.26 6.36
CA GLU A 150 -11.04 -18.70 6.01
C GLU A 150 -11.03 -19.67 4.83
N LEU A 151 -10.16 -19.46 3.84
CA LEU A 151 -9.92 -20.36 2.71
C LEU A 151 -9.14 -21.62 3.11
N LYS A 152 -8.77 -21.78 4.39
CA LYS A 152 -8.04 -22.93 4.95
C LYS A 152 -6.75 -23.25 4.19
N ILE A 153 -5.99 -22.19 3.88
CA ILE A 153 -4.68 -22.34 3.23
C ILE A 153 -3.65 -22.73 4.28
N ASP A 154 -2.93 -23.83 4.03
CA ASP A 154 -1.87 -24.30 4.91
C ASP A 154 -0.81 -23.24 5.13
N ASN A 155 -0.34 -23.09 6.38
CA ASN A 155 0.64 -22.08 6.81
C ASN A 155 0.19 -20.60 6.67
N ALA A 156 -1.09 -20.33 6.34
CA ALA A 156 -1.60 -18.95 6.26
C ALA A 156 -1.39 -18.19 7.57
N GLU A 157 -1.61 -18.84 8.73
CA GLU A 157 -1.40 -18.26 10.06
C GLU A 157 0.06 -17.83 10.28
N THR A 158 1.01 -18.69 9.94
CA THR A 158 2.45 -18.39 10.08
C THR A 158 2.87 -17.18 9.25
N VAL A 159 2.34 -17.07 8.03
CA VAL A 159 2.60 -15.93 7.16
C VAL A 159 1.88 -14.68 7.67
N ALA A 160 0.60 -14.81 8.09
CA ALA A 160 -0.22 -13.70 8.58
C ALA A 160 0.41 -12.97 9.76
N ASN A 161 1.04 -13.71 10.69
CA ASN A 161 1.70 -13.15 11.87
C ASN A 161 2.90 -12.24 11.55
N ARG A 162 3.38 -12.26 10.30
CA ARG A 162 4.46 -11.39 9.80
C ARG A 162 3.96 -10.29 8.87
N CYS A 163 2.66 -10.23 8.60
CA CYS A 163 2.04 -9.30 7.66
C CYS A 163 1.59 -8.01 8.35
N PHE A 164 2.13 -6.88 7.94
CA PHE A 164 1.81 -5.57 8.48
C PHE A 164 1.43 -4.59 7.36
N LEU A 165 0.51 -3.66 7.66
CA LEU A 165 0.38 -2.46 6.84
C LEU A 165 1.65 -1.62 6.99
N PHE A 166 2.16 -1.10 5.87
CA PHE A 166 3.36 -0.26 5.84
C PHE A 166 3.27 0.89 6.86
N GLU A 167 2.18 1.64 6.85
CA GLU A 167 1.99 2.77 7.73
C GLU A 167 1.88 2.39 9.22
N LYS A 168 1.32 1.21 9.52
CA LYS A 168 1.28 0.72 10.91
C LYS A 168 2.65 0.30 11.39
N PHE A 169 3.41 -0.39 10.56
CA PHE A 169 4.77 -0.80 10.86
C PHE A 169 5.68 0.41 11.13
N VAL A 170 5.58 1.46 10.30
CA VAL A 170 6.36 2.69 10.49
C VAL A 170 5.92 3.44 11.75
N ASP A 171 4.62 3.54 12.05
CA ASP A 171 4.12 4.18 13.28
C ASP A 171 4.65 3.48 14.53
N ASP A 172 4.62 2.15 14.57
CA ASP A 172 5.12 1.37 15.71
C ASP A 172 6.63 1.59 15.91
N LEU A 173 7.39 1.54 14.83
CA LEU A 173 8.83 1.74 14.89
C LEU A 173 9.19 3.15 15.38
N LEU A 174 8.50 4.18 14.89
CA LEU A 174 8.70 5.55 15.34
C LEU A 174 8.12 5.83 16.74
N ALA A 175 7.26 4.95 17.28
CA ALA A 175 6.85 5.00 18.67
C ALA A 175 7.97 4.50 19.60
N GLU A 176 8.75 3.49 19.16
CA GLU A 176 9.89 2.94 19.89
C GLU A 176 11.16 3.80 19.74
N ASP A 177 11.38 4.36 18.55
CA ASP A 177 12.56 5.17 18.20
C ASP A 177 12.12 6.42 17.43
N PRO A 178 11.66 7.48 18.13
CA PRO A 178 11.12 8.69 17.51
C PRO A 178 12.11 9.44 16.62
N ASP A 179 13.40 9.28 16.85
CA ASP A 179 14.49 9.95 16.12
C ASP A 179 14.98 9.13 14.92
N ALA A 180 14.38 7.96 14.64
CA ALA A 180 14.78 7.08 13.55
C ALA A 180 14.65 7.73 12.16
N LEU A 181 13.76 8.71 12.00
CA LEU A 181 13.62 9.53 10.80
C LEU A 181 13.64 11.00 11.16
N GLN A 182 14.22 11.80 10.28
CA GLN A 182 14.19 13.25 10.37
C GLN A 182 13.30 13.79 9.26
N PHE A 183 12.39 14.71 9.61
CA PHE A 183 11.43 15.28 8.69
C PHE A 183 11.53 16.80 8.63
N GLU A 184 11.25 17.37 7.46
CA GLU A 184 11.14 18.81 7.31
C GLU A 184 9.96 19.38 8.12
N ASP A 185 10.16 20.55 8.73
CA ASP A 185 9.08 21.31 9.36
C ASP A 185 8.34 22.11 8.30
N ARG A 186 7.12 21.68 7.97
CA ARG A 186 6.25 22.32 7.00
C ARG A 186 4.80 22.29 7.47
N PRO A 187 4.19 23.44 7.79
CA PRO A 187 2.78 23.48 8.14
C PRO A 187 1.88 22.95 7.03
N ALA A 188 1.04 21.97 7.35
CA ALA A 188 0.03 21.44 6.45
C ALA A 188 -1.14 20.83 7.22
N THR A 189 -2.33 20.90 6.62
CA THR A 189 -3.53 20.19 7.08
C THR A 189 -3.71 18.93 6.25
N ILE A 190 -3.96 17.80 6.92
CA ILE A 190 -4.07 16.49 6.31
C ILE A 190 -5.42 15.88 6.68
N ALA A 191 -6.17 15.42 5.68
CA ALA A 191 -7.39 14.65 5.87
C ALA A 191 -7.16 13.20 5.38
N ILE A 192 -7.38 12.23 6.25
CA ILE A 192 -7.07 10.83 6.03
C ILE A 192 -8.36 10.03 5.85
N HIS A 193 -8.53 9.39 4.69
CA HIS A 193 -9.54 8.37 4.50
C HIS A 193 -8.92 6.99 4.76
N ALA A 194 -9.24 6.39 5.89
CA ALA A 194 -8.79 5.05 6.22
C ALA A 194 -9.59 4.00 5.43
N HIS A 195 -8.88 3.05 4.80
CA HIS A 195 -9.46 2.00 3.98
C HIS A 195 -10.39 1.08 4.80
N CYS A 196 -11.53 0.68 4.22
CA CYS A 196 -12.55 -0.12 4.93
C CYS A 196 -11.99 -1.45 5.47
N HIS A 197 -11.18 -2.18 4.70
CA HIS A 197 -10.55 -3.42 5.18
C HIS A 197 -9.58 -3.19 6.34
N ALA A 198 -8.83 -2.09 6.33
CA ALA A 198 -7.97 -1.76 7.48
C ALA A 198 -8.82 -1.42 8.72
N LYS A 199 -9.88 -0.64 8.55
CA LYS A 199 -10.78 -0.25 9.67
C LYS A 199 -11.55 -1.41 10.27
N SER A 200 -11.85 -2.47 9.50
CA SER A 200 -12.54 -3.65 10.03
C SER A 200 -11.66 -4.49 10.96
N ILE A 201 -10.35 -4.41 10.78
CA ILE A 201 -9.39 -5.26 11.51
C ILE A 201 -8.69 -4.47 12.63
N MET A 202 -8.43 -3.17 12.43
CA MET A 202 -7.70 -2.35 13.41
C MET A 202 -8.20 -0.91 13.48
N ASN A 203 -7.97 -0.27 14.63
CA ASN A 203 -8.30 1.15 14.80
C ASN A 203 -7.35 2.03 13.97
N PRO A 204 -7.85 2.87 13.05
CA PRO A 204 -7.04 3.68 12.16
C PRO A 204 -6.34 4.89 12.81
N ALA A 205 -6.48 5.09 14.12
CA ALA A 205 -5.87 6.22 14.83
C ALA A 205 -4.35 6.30 14.66
N PHE A 206 -3.67 5.19 14.37
CA PHE A 206 -2.25 5.17 14.07
C PHE A 206 -1.89 6.01 12.83
N MET A 207 -2.77 6.10 11.84
CA MET A 207 -2.53 6.92 10.64
C MET A 207 -2.43 8.41 10.98
N LYS A 208 -3.28 8.89 11.92
CA LYS A 208 -3.21 10.26 12.44
C LYS A 208 -1.89 10.47 13.19
N ARG A 209 -1.54 9.58 14.13
CA ARG A 209 -0.29 9.70 14.88
C ARG A 209 0.91 9.76 13.95
N LEU A 210 0.96 8.88 12.96
CA LEU A 210 2.05 8.83 11.98
C LEU A 210 2.16 10.14 11.18
N ALA A 211 1.04 10.67 10.69
CA ALA A 211 1.04 11.92 9.95
C ALA A 211 1.44 13.14 10.82
N GLU A 212 1.07 13.14 12.11
CA GLU A 212 1.40 14.20 13.07
C GLU A 212 2.83 14.10 13.65
N ARG A 213 3.57 13.00 13.35
CA ARG A 213 5.04 12.95 13.60
C ARG A 213 5.82 13.87 12.67
N LEU A 214 5.24 14.24 11.53
CA LEU A 214 5.83 15.21 10.63
C LEU A 214 5.62 16.62 11.20
N PRO A 215 6.70 17.38 11.52
CA PRO A 215 6.60 18.69 12.16
C PRO A 215 5.70 19.65 11.37
N GLY A 216 4.92 20.44 12.09
CA GLY A 216 3.99 21.42 11.51
C GLY A 216 2.69 20.84 10.92
N ARG A 217 2.53 19.52 10.83
CA ARG A 217 1.33 18.90 10.24
C ARG A 217 0.24 18.63 11.28
N LYS A 218 -1.01 18.88 10.86
CA LYS A 218 -2.22 18.54 11.64
C LYS A 218 -3.06 17.58 10.83
N ALA A 219 -3.38 16.40 11.38
CA ALA A 219 -4.10 15.37 10.68
C ALA A 219 -5.45 15.04 11.31
N THR A 220 -6.42 14.72 10.47
CA THR A 220 -7.75 14.23 10.89
C THR A 220 -8.08 12.96 10.11
N VAL A 221 -8.44 11.89 10.81
CA VAL A 221 -9.04 10.70 10.19
C VAL A 221 -10.52 11.02 9.98
N LEU A 222 -10.94 11.01 8.72
CA LEU A 222 -12.32 11.26 8.34
C LEU A 222 -13.21 10.10 8.81
N ASP A 223 -14.26 10.45 9.53
CA ASP A 223 -15.31 9.47 9.90
C ASP A 223 -16.16 9.18 8.65
N THR A 224 -15.79 8.16 7.91
CA THR A 224 -16.41 7.75 6.64
C THR A 224 -16.54 6.24 6.57
N GLY A 225 -17.50 5.76 5.79
CA GLY A 225 -17.68 4.34 5.47
C GLY A 225 -16.71 3.84 4.38
N CYS A 226 -17.22 3.01 3.49
CA CYS A 226 -16.53 2.57 2.28
C CYS A 226 -16.44 3.71 1.26
N CYS A 227 -15.39 3.72 0.44
CA CYS A 227 -15.28 4.65 -0.70
C CYS A 227 -16.24 4.32 -1.87
N GLY A 228 -16.91 3.16 -1.84
CA GLY A 228 -17.85 2.72 -2.87
C GLY A 228 -17.21 2.02 -4.08
N MET A 229 -15.90 2.08 -4.29
CA MET A 229 -15.24 1.43 -5.43
C MET A 229 -15.20 -0.09 -5.28
N ALA A 230 -14.90 -0.61 -4.08
CA ALA A 230 -14.86 -2.04 -3.75
C ALA A 230 -14.18 -2.89 -4.85
N CYS A 231 -12.88 -2.74 -5.03
CA CYS A 231 -12.10 -3.31 -6.14
C CYS A 231 -12.63 -2.83 -7.50
N ALA A 232 -13.14 -3.74 -8.33
CA ALA A 232 -13.69 -3.42 -9.65
C ALA A 232 -15.20 -3.12 -9.64
N PHE A 233 -15.89 -3.28 -8.49
CA PHE A 233 -17.34 -3.12 -8.38
C PHE A 233 -17.83 -1.76 -8.93
N GLY A 234 -17.24 -0.68 -8.43
CA GLY A 234 -17.60 0.67 -8.87
C GLY A 234 -17.16 1.03 -10.30
N ALA A 235 -16.39 0.17 -10.96
CA ALA A 235 -16.01 0.33 -12.37
C ALA A 235 -17.03 -0.29 -13.31
N LEU A 236 -17.92 -1.17 -12.82
CA LEU A 236 -18.99 -1.77 -13.64
C LEU A 236 -20.09 -0.75 -13.94
N ALA A 237 -20.56 -0.73 -15.19
CA ALA A 237 -21.59 0.21 -15.63
C ALA A 237 -22.88 0.08 -14.81
N GLU A 238 -23.31 -1.15 -14.53
CA GLU A 238 -24.52 -1.44 -13.74
C GLU A 238 -24.39 -1.11 -12.24
N LYS A 239 -23.17 -0.95 -11.71
CA LYS A 239 -22.89 -0.68 -10.30
C LYS A 239 -22.43 0.76 -10.05
N TYR A 240 -22.18 1.52 -11.12
CA TYR A 240 -21.61 2.86 -11.03
C TYR A 240 -22.43 3.80 -10.12
N ASP A 241 -23.74 3.89 -10.34
CA ASP A 241 -24.58 4.82 -9.57
C ASP A 241 -24.64 4.43 -8.09
N LEU A 242 -24.72 3.14 -7.77
CA LEU A 242 -24.64 2.66 -6.40
C LEU A 242 -23.28 2.97 -5.77
N SER A 243 -22.19 2.78 -6.51
CA SER A 243 -20.83 3.13 -6.08
C SER A 243 -20.70 4.61 -5.72
N VAL A 244 -21.30 5.50 -6.51
CA VAL A 244 -21.31 6.95 -6.25
C VAL A 244 -22.16 7.28 -5.02
N GLN A 245 -23.32 6.65 -4.85
CA GLN A 245 -24.16 6.83 -3.65
C GLN A 245 -23.43 6.41 -2.38
N VAL A 246 -22.71 5.28 -2.39
CA VAL A 246 -21.89 4.85 -1.25
C VAL A 246 -20.77 5.83 -0.95
N ALA A 247 -20.18 6.44 -1.98
CA ALA A 247 -19.11 7.43 -1.84
C ALA A 247 -19.58 8.79 -1.31
N ALA A 248 -20.87 9.11 -1.38
CA ALA A 248 -21.39 10.46 -1.14
C ALA A 248 -20.91 11.07 0.18
N HIS A 249 -20.95 10.30 1.27
CA HIS A 249 -20.50 10.78 2.57
C HIS A 249 -18.97 11.06 2.62
N LEU A 250 -18.15 10.23 1.95
CA LEU A 250 -16.72 10.47 1.82
C LEU A 250 -16.45 11.77 1.05
N ILE A 251 -17.14 11.95 -0.08
CA ILE A 251 -16.97 13.13 -0.92
C ILE A 251 -17.37 14.40 -0.17
N GLU A 252 -18.52 14.40 0.51
CA GLU A 252 -18.96 15.48 1.37
C GLU A 252 -17.91 15.85 2.45
N LYS A 253 -17.37 14.84 3.13
CA LYS A 253 -16.32 15.04 4.16
C LYS A 253 -15.04 15.66 3.58
N ILE A 254 -14.67 15.31 2.36
CA ILE A 254 -13.50 15.89 1.68
C ILE A 254 -13.80 17.32 1.20
N ASP A 255 -14.97 17.55 0.60
CA ASP A 255 -15.36 18.88 0.11
C ASP A 255 -15.49 19.91 1.24
N ASN A 256 -15.79 19.46 2.46
CA ASN A 256 -15.85 20.32 3.65
C ASN A 256 -14.47 20.60 4.28
N GLN A 257 -13.36 20.10 3.71
CA GLN A 257 -12.01 20.43 4.18
C GLN A 257 -11.60 21.83 3.73
N LEU A 258 -10.68 22.44 4.48
CA LEU A 258 -10.10 23.71 4.10
C LEU A 258 -9.34 23.62 2.76
N PRO A 259 -9.37 24.67 1.93
CA PRO A 259 -8.56 24.71 0.72
C PRO A 259 -7.08 24.44 1.02
N GLY A 260 -6.44 23.58 0.21
CA GLY A 260 -5.05 23.19 0.41
C GLY A 260 -4.83 22.01 1.37
N THR A 261 -5.90 21.45 1.94
CA THR A 261 -5.79 20.21 2.72
C THR A 261 -5.31 19.05 1.84
N GLU A 262 -4.25 18.37 2.27
CA GLU A 262 -3.73 17.18 1.60
C GLU A 262 -4.62 15.98 1.93
N ILE A 263 -5.04 15.23 0.90
CA ILE A 263 -5.90 14.06 1.08
C ILE A 263 -5.03 12.80 1.02
N ILE A 264 -5.08 12.01 2.09
CA ILE A 264 -4.35 10.73 2.21
C ILE A 264 -5.34 9.57 2.17
N ALA A 265 -5.07 8.60 1.31
CA ALA A 265 -5.81 7.35 1.21
C ALA A 265 -4.88 6.21 0.77
N SER A 266 -4.61 5.23 1.64
CA SER A 266 -3.68 4.14 1.33
C SER A 266 -4.23 3.13 0.32
N GLY A 267 -5.55 2.96 0.21
CA GLY A 267 -6.15 2.03 -0.76
C GLY A 267 -6.23 2.61 -2.17
N THR A 268 -5.78 1.86 -3.17
CA THR A 268 -5.87 2.23 -4.59
C THR A 268 -7.31 2.53 -5.02
N SER A 269 -8.26 1.68 -4.65
CA SER A 269 -9.68 1.88 -4.93
C SER A 269 -10.20 3.21 -4.37
N CYS A 270 -9.74 3.59 -3.17
CA CYS A 270 -10.12 4.85 -2.53
C CYS A 270 -9.55 6.05 -3.29
N ARG A 271 -8.26 6.00 -3.66
CA ARG A 271 -7.63 7.08 -4.44
C ARG A 271 -8.31 7.31 -5.78
N HIS A 272 -8.61 6.23 -6.50
CA HIS A 272 -9.31 6.31 -7.79
C HIS A 272 -10.72 6.88 -7.64
N GLN A 273 -11.50 6.40 -6.65
CA GLN A 273 -12.85 6.91 -6.40
C GLN A 273 -12.87 8.39 -6.10
N ILE A 274 -11.98 8.84 -5.21
CA ILE A 274 -11.85 10.25 -4.83
C ILE A 274 -11.44 11.10 -6.05
N ALA A 275 -10.45 10.66 -6.81
CA ALA A 275 -9.96 11.38 -7.99
C ALA A 275 -11.02 11.45 -9.10
N ASP A 276 -11.84 10.41 -9.28
CA ASP A 276 -12.92 10.42 -10.28
C ASP A 276 -14.08 11.34 -9.89
N LEU A 277 -14.42 11.40 -8.59
CA LEU A 277 -15.60 12.13 -8.12
C LEU A 277 -15.31 13.58 -7.71
N ILE A 278 -14.05 13.92 -7.42
CA ILE A 278 -13.62 15.28 -7.08
C ILE A 278 -12.70 15.80 -8.20
N PRO A 279 -13.23 16.55 -9.19
CA PRO A 279 -12.48 16.97 -10.37
C PRO A 279 -11.23 17.79 -10.07
N GLN A 280 -11.25 18.63 -9.02
CA GLN A 280 -10.10 19.40 -8.58
C GLN A 280 -8.95 18.53 -8.06
N LEU A 281 -9.24 17.33 -7.54
CA LEU A 281 -8.23 16.35 -7.10
C LEU A 281 -7.70 15.45 -8.23
N ARG A 282 -8.22 15.57 -9.44
CA ARG A 282 -7.66 14.85 -10.61
C ARG A 282 -6.22 15.29 -10.92
N ARG A 283 -5.87 16.54 -10.63
CA ARG A 283 -4.51 17.09 -10.85
C ARG A 283 -3.57 16.83 -9.68
N THR A 284 -4.10 16.91 -8.44
CA THR A 284 -3.33 16.78 -7.20
C THR A 284 -3.60 15.46 -6.48
N ARG A 285 -4.18 14.50 -7.12
CA ARG A 285 -4.65 13.20 -6.65
C ARG A 285 -4.42 12.92 -5.14
N PRO A 286 -5.28 12.13 -4.47
CA PRO A 286 -5.01 11.68 -3.11
C PRO A 286 -3.69 10.90 -3.06
N LYS A 287 -2.86 11.15 -2.04
CA LYS A 287 -1.57 10.49 -1.85
C LYS A 287 -1.70 9.24 -1.00
N HIS A 288 -0.78 8.33 -1.17
CA HIS A 288 -0.55 7.24 -0.21
C HIS A 288 0.25 7.78 0.99
N MET A 289 0.11 7.15 2.17
CA MET A 289 0.89 7.53 3.36
C MET A 289 2.40 7.45 3.11
N ALA A 290 2.87 6.48 2.34
CA ALA A 290 4.28 6.36 1.98
C ALA A 290 4.80 7.58 1.19
N GLU A 291 3.98 8.17 0.32
CA GLU A 291 4.34 9.38 -0.42
C GLU A 291 4.47 10.58 0.52
N LEU A 292 3.50 10.74 1.45
CA LEU A 292 3.53 11.79 2.46
C LEU A 292 4.82 11.76 3.29
N LEU A 293 5.21 10.56 3.75
CA LEU A 293 6.42 10.37 4.54
C LEU A 293 7.69 10.63 3.71
N ALA A 294 7.77 10.03 2.51
CA ALA A 294 8.95 10.15 1.65
C ALA A 294 9.21 11.57 1.15
N GLU A 295 8.15 12.36 0.94
CA GLU A 295 8.25 13.77 0.55
C GLU A 295 8.73 14.66 1.70
N ALA A 296 8.54 14.23 2.95
CA ALA A 296 8.92 14.97 4.13
C ALA A 296 10.31 14.59 4.69
N LEU A 297 10.95 13.53 4.19
CA LEU A 297 12.29 13.12 4.62
C LEU A 297 13.35 14.19 4.31
N LEU A 298 14.27 14.43 5.29
CA LEU A 298 15.44 15.30 5.16
C LEU A 298 16.64 14.58 4.54
#